data_2dabc201d0679134e6634f8f1b64cc26
#
_entry.id   2dabc201d0679134e6634f8f1b64cc26
#
_cell.length_a   1.000
_cell.length_b   1.000
_cell.length_c   1.000
_cell.angle_alpha   90.00
_cell.angle_beta   90.00
_cell.angle_gamma   90.00
#
_symmetry.space_group_name_H-M   'P 1'
#
loop_
_entity.id
_entity.type
_entity.pdbx_description
1 polymer ?
#
loop_
_entity_poly.entity_id
_entity_poly.type
_entity_poly.pdbx_seq_one_letter_code
_entity_poly.pdbx_strand_id
1 'polypeptide(L)'
;MDENLLFAQAEVDSHFCAGARLTRVGKGIAMKSLYLLLGSEAALAERALTKIVAELKEEKCEITTISSPDALVGDISDALAPSLFSERRALIIKDLQDLPEESRDEIIRYLSAPDELTTLIFLHKGGVKGKALLDQIKKAKPEVIACDPLKKESDKEEFVKSLFLDAHRKATPGAIAALVGALGSDMRELQAAVSQICLDAQSGKTIDEAMIDAFHQGRLETTGFDVADATLDGNLAEALVALRSALETGTDPVMITSALASNLRSLAKVSGVNRGAKSFDVAGELGMAPWQIDKARRQLAGWSPRSIAKAVQALALADAQVKGAASDPIFALEKALATITAARAGG
;
A
#
# COMPACT_ATOMS: atom_id res chain seq x y z
N MET A 1 49.58 1.90 19.90
CA MET A 1 49.55 3.37 19.72
C MET A 1 48.78 3.58 18.42
N ASP A 2 47.57 3.99 18.36
CA ASP A 2 46.50 4.48 19.27
C ASP A 2 45.17 4.03 18.69
N GLU A 3 44.36 3.42 19.35
CA GLU A 3 43.18 3.79 20.16
C GLU A 3 42.58 5.17 19.85
N ASN A 4 41.31 5.16 19.65
CA ASN A 4 40.30 6.24 19.62
C ASN A 4 39.76 6.67 18.29
N LEU A 5 38.60 6.11 17.99
CA LEU A 5 37.50 6.88 17.47
C LEU A 5 36.21 6.44 18.13
N LEU A 6 36.03 7.00 19.30
CA LEU A 6 34.83 7.01 20.13
C LEU A 6 33.66 7.74 19.43
N PHE A 7 32.52 7.11 19.51
CA PHE A 7 31.19 7.66 19.80
C PHE A 7 30.96 9.16 19.51
N ALA A 8 30.21 9.44 18.51
CA ALA A 8 29.35 10.61 18.49
C ALA A 8 27.90 10.15 18.64
N GLN A 9 27.46 10.18 19.89
CA GLN A 9 26.10 10.10 20.35
C GLN A 9 25.47 11.47 20.06
N ALA A 10 24.57 11.53 19.08
CA ALA A 10 23.68 12.67 18.92
C ALA A 10 22.31 12.26 19.44
N GLU A 11 22.01 12.71 20.64
CA GLU A 11 20.65 12.92 21.12
C GLU A 11 19.92 13.80 20.11
N VAL A 12 18.87 13.27 19.50
CA VAL A 12 17.85 14.09 18.85
C VAL A 12 16.55 13.83 19.57
N ASP A 13 16.16 14.89 20.25
CA ASP A 13 14.94 15.04 21.03
C ASP A 13 13.69 14.62 20.24
N SER A 14 12.80 14.01 21.02
CA SER A 14 11.40 13.75 20.74
C SER A 14 10.70 14.92 20.07
N HIS A 15 10.11 14.68 18.87
CA HIS A 15 8.74 15.12 18.55
C HIS A 15 8.27 14.44 17.27
N PHE A 16 7.22 13.63 17.42
CA PHE A 16 6.22 13.33 16.41
C PHE A 16 6.65 12.54 15.16
N CYS A 17 6.47 11.23 15.18
CA CYS A 17 6.09 10.47 13.98
C CYS A 17 5.26 9.28 14.39
N ALA A 18 3.99 9.29 13.99
CA ALA A 18 3.13 8.13 13.96
C ALA A 18 3.52 7.23 12.75
N GLY A 19 4.72 6.70 12.81
CA GLY A 19 5.16 5.57 11.99
C GLY A 19 5.46 4.46 12.99
N ALA A 20 4.88 3.30 12.82
CA ALA A 20 5.09 2.17 13.69
C ALA A 20 6.59 2.01 13.98
N ARG A 21 7.04 2.44 15.15
CA ARG A 21 8.38 2.11 15.64
C ARG A 21 8.43 0.60 15.87
N LEU A 22 8.76 -0.12 14.81
CA LEU A 22 9.34 -1.45 14.94
C LEU A 22 10.78 -1.24 15.43
N THR A 23 10.92 -0.81 16.70
CA THR A 23 12.23 -0.66 17.34
C THR A 23 12.81 -2.05 17.53
N ARG A 24 13.97 -2.24 16.89
CA ARG A 24 15.01 -3.22 17.19
C ARG A 24 14.53 -4.52 17.87
N VAL A 25 14.36 -5.54 17.07
CA VAL A 25 14.52 -6.91 17.55
C VAL A 25 16.02 -7.16 17.72
N GLY A 26 16.53 -6.77 18.87
CA GLY A 26 17.86 -7.14 19.36
C GLY A 26 17.63 -7.95 20.60
N LYS A 27 18.23 -9.11 20.69
CA LYS A 27 18.26 -10.08 21.78
C LYS A 27 17.71 -9.55 23.12
N GLY A 28 16.55 -10.12 23.56
CA GLY A 28 16.18 -10.06 24.98
C GLY A 28 15.08 -9.07 25.37
N ILE A 29 14.16 -8.68 24.46
CA ILE A 29 12.94 -8.00 24.90
C ILE A 29 11.96 -9.09 25.35
N ALA A 30 11.57 -9.06 26.64
CA ALA A 30 10.54 -9.94 27.16
C ALA A 30 9.26 -9.73 26.30
N MET A 31 8.74 -10.85 25.75
CA MET A 31 7.47 -10.84 25.02
C MET A 31 6.39 -10.17 25.88
N LYS A 32 5.57 -9.33 25.27
CA LYS A 32 4.41 -8.77 25.95
C LYS A 32 3.30 -9.80 26.00
N SER A 33 2.54 -9.81 27.08
CA SER A 33 1.39 -10.69 27.22
C SER A 33 0.17 -10.22 26.43
N LEU A 34 0.18 -8.97 25.93
CA LEU A 34 -0.97 -8.36 25.27
C LEU A 34 -0.55 -7.44 24.12
N TYR A 35 -1.01 -7.74 22.90
CA TYR A 35 -0.80 -6.95 21.69
C TYR A 35 -2.14 -6.48 21.11
N LEU A 36 -2.15 -5.27 20.54
CA LEU A 36 -3.26 -4.73 19.79
C LEU A 36 -2.75 -4.15 18.45
N LEU A 37 -3.04 -4.85 17.36
CA LEU A 37 -2.81 -4.39 15.99
C LEU A 37 -4.03 -3.58 15.57
N LEU A 38 -3.88 -2.25 15.45
CA LEU A 38 -4.99 -1.33 15.27
C LEU A 38 -4.82 -0.51 14.00
N GLY A 39 -5.73 -0.64 13.05
CA GLY A 39 -5.76 0.11 11.79
C GLY A 39 -6.33 -0.69 10.64
N SER A 40 -6.67 0.01 9.56
CA SER A 40 -7.35 -0.58 8.41
C SER A 40 -6.41 -1.11 7.31
N GLU A 41 -5.09 -0.90 7.45
CA GLU A 41 -4.10 -1.38 6.48
C GLU A 41 -3.72 -2.84 6.77
N ALA A 42 -4.30 -3.75 5.99
CA ALA A 42 -4.15 -5.17 6.19
C ALA A 42 -2.68 -5.65 6.04
N ALA A 43 -1.92 -5.08 5.10
CA ALA A 43 -0.53 -5.46 4.87
C ALA A 43 0.36 -5.16 6.09
N LEU A 44 0.12 -4.03 6.78
CA LEU A 44 0.84 -3.69 8.00
C LEU A 44 0.45 -4.63 9.15
N ALA A 45 -0.84 -4.92 9.30
CA ALA A 45 -1.32 -5.84 10.34
C ALA A 45 -0.80 -7.27 10.12
N GLU A 46 -0.85 -7.79 8.91
CA GLU A 46 -0.33 -9.12 8.55
C GLU A 46 1.18 -9.22 8.79
N ARG A 47 1.95 -8.18 8.42
CA ARG A 47 3.40 -8.14 8.67
C ARG A 47 3.73 -8.12 10.16
N ALA A 48 3.04 -7.27 10.94
CA ALA A 48 3.23 -7.20 12.38
C ALA A 48 2.90 -8.54 13.04
N LEU A 49 1.76 -9.14 12.66
CA LEU A 49 1.35 -10.45 13.15
C LEU A 49 2.38 -11.53 12.82
N THR A 50 2.89 -11.55 11.59
CA THR A 50 3.91 -12.53 11.16
C THR A 50 5.17 -12.45 12.02
N LYS A 51 5.63 -11.26 12.39
CA LYS A 51 6.78 -11.06 13.28
C LYS A 51 6.50 -11.60 14.68
N ILE A 52 5.36 -11.23 15.27
CA ILE A 52 4.97 -11.72 16.60
C ILE A 52 4.85 -13.25 16.60
N VAL A 53 4.22 -13.83 15.57
CA VAL A 53 4.07 -15.29 15.43
C VAL A 53 5.43 -15.98 15.29
N ALA A 54 6.40 -15.38 14.60
CA ALA A 54 7.75 -15.94 14.51
C ALA A 54 8.43 -16.02 15.89
N GLU A 55 8.34 -14.95 16.68
CA GLU A 55 8.89 -14.90 18.05
C GLU A 55 8.19 -15.94 18.96
N LEU A 56 6.85 -16.04 18.88
CA LEU A 56 6.08 -17.04 19.64
C LEU A 56 6.49 -18.47 19.31
N LYS A 57 6.77 -18.76 18.03
CA LYS A 57 7.24 -20.07 17.59
C LYS A 57 8.64 -20.40 18.12
N GLU A 58 9.53 -19.43 18.21
CA GLU A 58 10.86 -19.60 18.82
C GLU A 58 10.73 -19.95 20.32
N GLU A 59 9.74 -19.38 21.01
CA GLU A 59 9.41 -19.70 22.40
C GLU A 59 8.57 -20.99 22.58
N LYS A 60 8.28 -21.71 21.48
CA LYS A 60 7.46 -22.95 21.47
C LYS A 60 6.05 -22.75 22.02
N CYS A 61 5.47 -21.56 21.82
CA CYS A 61 4.10 -21.30 22.20
C CYS A 61 3.12 -22.10 21.33
N GLU A 62 2.09 -22.63 21.93
CA GLU A 62 0.90 -23.14 21.23
C GLU A 62 0.07 -21.94 20.74
N ILE A 63 -0.19 -21.88 19.42
CA ILE A 63 -0.85 -20.72 18.82
C ILE A 63 -2.24 -21.13 18.32
N THR A 64 -3.27 -20.53 18.90
CA THR A 64 -4.65 -20.66 18.45
C THR A 64 -5.10 -19.37 17.78
N THR A 65 -5.82 -19.49 16.65
CA THR A 65 -6.37 -18.32 15.93
C THR A 65 -7.87 -18.46 15.81
N ILE A 66 -8.59 -17.41 16.22
CA ILE A 66 -10.04 -17.29 16.11
C ILE A 66 -10.36 -16.15 15.13
N SER A 67 -11.25 -16.44 14.17
CA SER A 67 -11.87 -15.44 13.31
C SER A 67 -13.16 -14.98 13.99
N SER A 68 -13.24 -13.69 14.35
CA SER A 68 -14.36 -13.17 15.15
C SER A 68 -15.75 -13.41 14.55
N PRO A 69 -15.98 -13.31 13.24
CA PRO A 69 -17.30 -13.57 12.66
C PRO A 69 -17.81 -15.00 12.87
N ASP A 70 -16.88 -15.95 13.02
CA ASP A 70 -17.19 -17.39 13.13
C ASP A 70 -17.09 -17.88 14.58
N ALA A 71 -16.77 -17.00 15.54
CA ALA A 71 -16.55 -17.37 16.94
C ALA A 71 -17.86 -17.77 17.63
N LEU A 72 -17.83 -18.92 18.26
CA LEU A 72 -18.93 -19.42 19.11
C LEU A 72 -18.66 -19.08 20.59
N VAL A 73 -19.72 -19.12 21.39
CA VAL A 73 -19.61 -18.99 22.83
C VAL A 73 -18.82 -20.18 23.39
N GLY A 74 -17.78 -19.86 24.16
CA GLY A 74 -16.87 -20.85 24.73
C GLY A 74 -15.56 -21.00 23.97
N ASP A 75 -15.49 -20.69 22.68
CA ASP A 75 -14.27 -20.84 21.86
C ASP A 75 -13.06 -20.11 22.47
N ILE A 76 -13.28 -18.91 22.99
CA ILE A 76 -12.23 -18.10 23.61
C ILE A 76 -11.81 -18.73 24.95
N SER A 77 -12.77 -19.13 25.75
CA SER A 77 -12.51 -19.77 27.04
C SER A 77 -11.78 -21.11 26.86
N ASP A 78 -12.15 -21.88 25.85
CA ASP A 78 -11.49 -23.17 25.52
C ASP A 78 -10.05 -22.94 25.02
N ALA A 79 -9.85 -21.92 24.16
CA ALA A 79 -8.51 -21.56 23.67
C ALA A 79 -7.59 -21.02 24.78
N LEU A 80 -8.17 -20.47 25.85
CA LEU A 80 -7.46 -19.96 27.02
C LEU A 80 -7.31 -21.02 28.14
N ALA A 81 -7.97 -22.17 28.02
CA ALA A 81 -7.85 -23.25 29.00
C ALA A 81 -6.42 -23.81 29.04
N PRO A 82 -5.93 -24.28 30.19
CA PRO A 82 -4.60 -24.87 30.33
C PRO A 82 -4.36 -26.00 29.32
N SER A 83 -3.26 -25.94 28.56
CA SER A 83 -2.87 -26.98 27.63
C SER A 83 -2.08 -28.09 28.37
N LEU A 84 -2.25 -29.33 27.93
CA LEU A 84 -1.45 -30.47 28.39
C LEU A 84 -0.12 -30.59 27.62
N PHE A 85 0.03 -29.86 26.51
CA PHE A 85 1.13 -30.04 25.55
C PHE A 85 2.11 -28.86 25.53
N SER A 86 1.71 -27.70 26.03
CA SER A 86 2.54 -26.48 26.03
C SER A 86 2.31 -25.67 27.29
N GLU A 87 3.41 -25.21 27.91
CA GLU A 87 3.35 -24.27 29.03
C GLU A 87 2.92 -22.88 28.60
N ARG A 88 3.34 -22.44 27.40
CA ARG A 88 3.03 -21.12 26.85
C ARG A 88 2.03 -21.19 25.72
N ARG A 89 1.11 -20.24 25.69
CA ARG A 89 0.04 -20.17 24.71
C ARG A 89 -0.09 -18.78 24.13
N ALA A 90 -0.60 -18.72 22.92
CA ALA A 90 -0.97 -17.46 22.29
C ALA A 90 -2.33 -17.60 21.61
N LEU A 91 -3.21 -16.64 21.87
CA LEU A 91 -4.51 -16.54 21.22
C LEU A 91 -4.54 -15.30 20.33
N ILE A 92 -4.75 -15.54 19.04
CA ILE A 92 -4.90 -14.51 18.03
C ILE A 92 -6.38 -14.36 17.71
N ILE A 93 -6.93 -13.17 17.91
CA ILE A 93 -8.32 -12.85 17.57
C ILE A 93 -8.32 -11.84 16.43
N LYS A 94 -8.72 -12.33 15.24
CA LYS A 94 -8.83 -11.52 14.02
C LYS A 94 -10.20 -10.86 13.93
N ASP A 95 -10.25 -9.69 13.29
CA ASP A 95 -11.48 -8.93 13.06
C ASP A 95 -12.29 -8.67 14.33
N LEU A 96 -11.60 -8.28 15.41
CA LEU A 96 -12.18 -8.09 16.75
C LEU A 96 -13.44 -7.21 16.76
N GLN A 97 -13.57 -6.28 15.81
CA GLN A 97 -14.76 -5.42 15.66
C GLN A 97 -16.02 -6.23 15.32
N ASP A 98 -15.87 -7.45 14.80
CA ASP A 98 -16.96 -8.33 14.36
C ASP A 98 -17.29 -9.43 15.39
N LEU A 99 -16.64 -9.41 16.56
CA LEU A 99 -16.84 -10.42 17.60
C LEU A 99 -18.28 -10.36 18.15
N PRO A 100 -18.99 -11.52 18.24
CA PRO A 100 -20.30 -11.62 18.86
C PRO A 100 -20.30 -11.08 20.31
N GLU A 101 -21.44 -10.55 20.74
CA GLU A 101 -21.54 -9.87 22.03
C GLU A 101 -21.29 -10.84 23.19
N GLU A 102 -21.78 -12.05 23.06
CA GLU A 102 -21.66 -13.11 24.05
C GLU A 102 -20.19 -13.51 24.28
N SER A 103 -19.37 -13.51 23.23
CA SER A 103 -17.94 -13.85 23.33
C SER A 103 -17.07 -12.69 23.86
N ARG A 104 -17.60 -11.46 23.87
CA ARG A 104 -16.86 -10.29 24.41
C ARG A 104 -16.64 -10.38 25.92
N ASP A 105 -17.61 -10.93 26.62
CA ASP A 105 -17.54 -11.09 28.09
C ASP A 105 -16.43 -12.07 28.49
N GLU A 106 -16.12 -13.04 27.66
CA GLU A 106 -15.02 -13.98 27.89
C GLU A 106 -13.67 -13.23 27.89
N ILE A 107 -13.44 -12.33 26.90
CA ILE A 107 -12.24 -11.49 26.84
C ILE A 107 -12.16 -10.58 28.06
N ILE A 108 -13.25 -9.89 28.41
CA ILE A 108 -13.28 -8.94 29.54
C ILE A 108 -12.97 -9.66 30.86
N ARG A 109 -13.52 -10.86 31.04
CA ARG A 109 -13.25 -11.69 32.20
C ARG A 109 -11.79 -12.10 32.27
N TYR A 110 -11.21 -12.52 31.16
CA TYR A 110 -9.80 -12.89 31.11
C TYR A 110 -8.87 -11.68 31.38
N LEU A 111 -9.16 -10.52 30.81
CA LEU A 111 -8.37 -9.29 31.04
C LEU A 111 -8.37 -8.82 32.50
N SER A 112 -9.34 -9.23 33.32
CA SER A 112 -9.38 -8.89 34.76
C SER A 112 -8.43 -9.73 35.60
N ALA A 113 -8.05 -10.93 35.14
CA ALA A 113 -7.10 -11.83 35.78
C ALA A 113 -6.26 -12.58 34.72
N PRO A 114 -5.36 -11.89 34.02
CA PRO A 114 -4.59 -12.49 32.93
C PRO A 114 -3.53 -13.47 33.46
N ASP A 115 -3.34 -14.56 32.73
CA ASP A 115 -2.28 -15.52 32.97
C ASP A 115 -0.97 -15.04 32.32
N GLU A 116 0.14 -15.12 33.05
CA GLU A 116 1.47 -14.69 32.59
C GLU A 116 2.04 -15.58 31.47
N LEU A 117 1.56 -16.80 31.32
CA LEU A 117 1.99 -17.77 30.30
C LEU A 117 1.19 -17.66 28.99
N THR A 118 0.21 -16.77 28.94
CA THR A 118 -0.67 -16.59 27.79
C THR A 118 -0.47 -15.23 27.13
N THR A 119 -0.24 -15.23 25.83
CA THR A 119 -0.14 -14.00 25.00
C THR A 119 -1.44 -13.81 24.21
N LEU A 120 -2.08 -12.65 24.36
CA LEU A 120 -3.23 -12.26 23.56
C LEU A 120 -2.82 -11.27 22.45
N ILE A 121 -3.33 -11.51 21.25
CA ILE A 121 -3.08 -10.67 20.08
C ILE A 121 -4.41 -10.34 19.44
N PHE A 122 -4.79 -9.07 19.48
CA PHE A 122 -6.02 -8.56 18.90
C PHE A 122 -5.75 -7.80 17.61
N LEU A 123 -6.53 -8.09 16.55
CA LEU A 123 -6.54 -7.33 15.31
C LEU A 123 -7.86 -6.60 15.18
N HIS A 124 -7.82 -5.26 15.06
CA HIS A 124 -8.99 -4.40 14.94
C HIS A 124 -8.79 -3.36 13.84
N LYS A 125 -9.70 -3.28 12.88
CA LYS A 125 -9.59 -2.37 11.72
C LYS A 125 -9.77 -0.88 12.06
N GLY A 126 -10.07 -0.54 13.31
CA GLY A 126 -10.43 0.82 13.71
C GLY A 126 -11.93 1.10 13.52
N GLY A 127 -12.30 2.37 13.67
CA GLY A 127 -13.69 2.80 13.53
C GLY A 127 -14.55 2.62 14.77
N VAL A 128 -15.88 2.66 14.59
CA VAL A 128 -16.86 2.69 15.69
C VAL A 128 -17.30 1.29 16.12
N LYS A 129 -17.30 0.31 15.20
CA LYS A 129 -17.73 -1.05 15.48
C LYS A 129 -16.79 -1.71 16.49
N GLY A 130 -17.33 -2.35 17.51
CA GLY A 130 -16.54 -3.00 18.58
C GLY A 130 -15.82 -2.02 19.54
N LYS A 131 -16.10 -0.72 19.48
CA LYS A 131 -15.39 0.31 20.26
C LYS A 131 -15.41 0.07 21.76
N ALA A 132 -16.52 -0.40 22.31
CA ALA A 132 -16.63 -0.65 23.76
C ALA A 132 -15.61 -1.70 24.23
N LEU A 133 -15.46 -2.80 23.49
CA LEU A 133 -14.47 -3.83 23.78
C LEU A 133 -13.04 -3.31 23.54
N LEU A 134 -12.82 -2.57 22.43
CA LEU A 134 -11.54 -1.93 22.14
C LEU A 134 -11.07 -1.02 23.28
N ASP A 135 -11.97 -0.23 23.86
CA ASP A 135 -11.67 0.68 24.97
C ASP A 135 -11.32 -0.10 26.26
N GLN A 136 -11.96 -1.25 26.50
CA GLN A 136 -11.58 -2.13 27.61
C GLN A 136 -10.20 -2.75 27.42
N ILE A 137 -9.89 -3.23 26.22
CA ILE A 137 -8.56 -3.76 25.89
C ILE A 137 -7.48 -2.69 26.06
N LYS A 138 -7.73 -1.45 25.62
CA LYS A 138 -6.80 -0.33 25.79
C LYS A 138 -6.53 0.00 27.27
N LYS A 139 -7.50 -0.17 28.18
CA LYS A 139 -7.30 -0.01 29.63
C LYS A 139 -6.32 -1.03 30.21
N ALA A 140 -6.24 -2.22 29.61
CA ALA A 140 -5.26 -3.24 29.99
C ALA A 140 -3.84 -2.94 29.49
N LYS A 141 -3.61 -1.77 28.84
CA LYS A 141 -2.31 -1.28 28.36
C LYS A 141 -1.56 -2.25 27.43
N PRO A 142 -2.19 -2.70 26.34
CA PRO A 142 -1.53 -3.55 25.35
C PRO A 142 -0.35 -2.82 24.71
N GLU A 143 0.57 -3.59 24.13
CA GLU A 143 1.49 -3.07 23.12
C GLU A 143 0.67 -2.76 21.86
N VAL A 144 0.52 -1.47 21.54
CA VAL A 144 -0.30 -1.03 20.39
C VAL A 144 0.60 -0.87 19.18
N ILE A 145 0.30 -1.62 18.12
CA ILE A 145 0.94 -1.50 16.81
C ILE A 145 -0.05 -0.83 15.86
N ALA A 146 0.31 0.39 15.42
CA ALA A 146 -0.52 1.14 14.48
C ALA A 146 -0.44 0.51 13.09
N CYS A 147 -1.59 0.21 12.51
CA CYS A 147 -1.75 -0.37 11.17
C CYS A 147 -2.65 0.51 10.30
N ASP A 148 -2.51 1.84 10.41
CA ASP A 148 -3.24 2.78 9.58
C ASP A 148 -2.56 2.95 8.21
N PRO A 149 -3.31 3.29 7.14
CA PRO A 149 -2.74 3.53 5.82
C PRO A 149 -1.67 4.64 5.84
N LEU A 150 -0.53 4.37 5.24
CA LEU A 150 0.57 5.32 5.13
C LEU A 150 0.24 6.37 4.06
N LYS A 151 -0.02 7.61 4.50
CA LYS A 151 -0.43 8.71 3.60
C LYS A 151 0.75 9.52 3.07
N LYS A 152 1.82 9.66 3.88
CA LYS A 152 3.01 10.41 3.51
C LYS A 152 3.99 9.53 2.76
N GLU A 153 4.64 10.10 1.77
CA GLU A 153 5.67 9.42 0.99
C GLU A 153 6.85 8.97 1.86
N SER A 154 7.29 9.84 2.77
CA SER A 154 8.31 9.50 3.77
C SER A 154 8.00 8.27 4.61
N ASP A 155 6.73 8.08 4.99
CA ASP A 155 6.32 6.94 5.81
C ASP A 155 6.34 5.64 4.98
N LYS A 156 6.02 5.73 3.67
CA LYS A 156 6.13 4.61 2.72
C LYS A 156 7.59 4.27 2.44
N GLU A 157 8.45 5.27 2.27
CA GLU A 157 9.89 5.06 2.12
C GLU A 157 10.49 4.36 3.35
N GLU A 158 10.09 4.79 4.56
CA GLU A 158 10.53 4.12 5.78
C GLU A 158 10.00 2.68 5.87
N PHE A 159 8.77 2.45 5.44
CA PHE A 159 8.21 1.09 5.33
C PHE A 159 9.04 0.23 4.37
N VAL A 160 9.29 0.69 3.14
CA VAL A 160 10.10 -0.03 2.14
C VAL A 160 11.52 -0.28 2.66
N LYS A 161 12.14 0.72 3.28
CA LYS A 161 13.44 0.56 3.95
C LYS A 161 13.41 -0.55 5.00
N SER A 162 12.35 -0.61 5.80
CA SER A 162 12.20 -1.64 6.81
C SER A 162 12.01 -3.04 6.21
N LEU A 163 11.40 -3.15 5.02
CA LEU A 163 11.27 -4.43 4.31
C LEU A 163 12.64 -4.95 3.82
N PHE A 164 13.47 -4.07 3.26
CA PHE A 164 14.84 -4.45 2.87
C PHE A 164 15.69 -4.86 4.07
N LEU A 165 15.55 -4.16 5.21
CA LEU A 165 16.24 -4.53 6.46
C LEU A 165 15.79 -5.90 6.99
N ASP A 166 14.50 -6.20 6.96
CA ASP A 166 13.97 -7.52 7.35
C ASP A 166 14.51 -8.64 6.46
N ALA A 167 14.69 -8.35 5.16
CA ALA A 167 15.31 -9.26 4.20
C ALA A 167 16.86 -9.30 4.31
N HIS A 168 17.47 -8.64 5.31
CA HIS A 168 18.92 -8.50 5.48
C HIS A 168 19.63 -7.92 4.24
N ARG A 169 18.94 -7.01 3.52
CA ARG A 169 19.47 -6.34 2.32
C ARG A 169 19.66 -4.85 2.59
N LYS A 170 20.63 -4.28 1.88
CA LYS A 170 20.85 -2.82 1.87
C LYS A 170 20.26 -2.26 0.58
N ALA A 171 19.59 -1.12 0.66
CA ALA A 171 19.10 -0.37 -0.49
C ALA A 171 19.52 1.09 -0.39
N THR A 172 19.78 1.73 -1.53
CA THR A 172 20.06 3.17 -1.58
C THR A 172 18.78 3.97 -1.29
N PRO A 173 18.88 5.19 -0.77
CA PRO A 173 17.71 6.06 -0.62
C PRO A 173 16.99 6.31 -1.96
N GLY A 174 17.73 6.44 -3.06
CA GLY A 174 17.17 6.62 -4.39
C GLY A 174 16.39 5.40 -4.88
N ALA A 175 16.89 4.18 -4.65
CA ALA A 175 16.16 2.95 -4.95
C ALA A 175 14.84 2.84 -4.18
N ILE A 176 14.85 3.22 -2.90
CA ILE A 176 13.65 3.23 -2.05
C ILE A 176 12.63 4.24 -2.61
N ALA A 177 13.05 5.46 -2.89
CA ALA A 177 12.20 6.51 -3.45
C ALA A 177 11.66 6.13 -4.84
N ALA A 178 12.50 5.56 -5.70
CA ALA A 178 12.09 5.07 -7.03
C ALA A 178 11.00 3.99 -6.91
N LEU A 179 11.16 3.02 -5.99
CA LEU A 179 10.19 1.95 -5.79
C LEU A 179 8.84 2.49 -5.27
N VAL A 180 8.87 3.40 -4.29
CA VAL A 180 7.65 4.06 -3.76
C VAL A 180 6.98 4.90 -4.83
N GLY A 181 7.75 5.66 -5.64
CA GLY A 181 7.24 6.47 -6.74
C GLY A 181 6.57 5.64 -7.83
N ALA A 182 7.11 4.45 -8.12
CA ALA A 182 6.61 3.57 -9.16
C ALA A 182 5.34 2.80 -8.76
N LEU A 183 5.29 2.25 -7.54
CA LEU A 183 4.18 1.38 -7.08
C LEU A 183 3.13 2.14 -6.25
N GLY A 184 3.42 3.36 -5.84
CA GLY A 184 2.45 4.25 -5.22
C GLY A 184 2.06 3.86 -3.79
N SER A 185 0.75 3.56 -3.58
CA SER A 185 0.18 3.45 -2.23
C SER A 185 -0.19 2.03 -1.81
N ASP A 186 -0.04 1.05 -2.68
CA ASP A 186 -0.36 -0.34 -2.34
C ASP A 186 0.78 -0.98 -1.54
N MET A 187 0.54 -1.14 -0.24
CA MET A 187 1.53 -1.71 0.68
C MET A 187 1.84 -3.18 0.38
N ARG A 188 0.87 -3.94 -0.14
CA ARG A 188 1.08 -5.34 -0.53
C ARG A 188 1.96 -5.44 -1.76
N GLU A 189 1.73 -4.56 -2.72
CA GLU A 189 2.53 -4.50 -3.94
C GLU A 189 3.98 -4.09 -3.63
N LEU A 190 4.19 -3.07 -2.79
CA LEU A 190 5.51 -2.69 -2.31
C LEU A 190 6.22 -3.87 -1.60
N GLN A 191 5.51 -4.61 -0.77
CA GLN A 191 6.05 -5.77 -0.06
C GLN A 191 6.42 -6.91 -1.03
N ALA A 192 5.56 -7.22 -1.99
CA ALA A 192 5.81 -8.23 -3.01
C ALA A 192 7.02 -7.86 -3.90
N ALA A 193 7.09 -6.58 -4.32
CA ALA A 193 8.20 -6.07 -5.12
C ALA A 193 9.54 -6.16 -4.38
N VAL A 194 9.59 -5.73 -3.12
CA VAL A 194 10.81 -5.86 -2.30
C VAL A 194 11.23 -7.31 -2.17
N SER A 195 10.29 -8.21 -1.93
CA SER A 195 10.57 -9.66 -1.83
C SER A 195 11.17 -10.20 -3.13
N GLN A 196 10.60 -9.85 -4.28
CA GLN A 196 11.08 -10.28 -5.58
C GLN A 196 12.47 -9.71 -5.89
N ILE A 197 12.66 -8.40 -5.69
CA ILE A 197 13.96 -7.74 -5.90
C ILE A 197 15.05 -8.38 -5.03
N CYS A 198 14.72 -8.74 -3.78
CA CYS A 198 15.67 -9.41 -2.89
C CYS A 198 16.05 -10.81 -3.33
N LEU A 199 15.14 -11.54 -3.99
CA LEU A 199 15.38 -12.87 -4.57
C LEU A 199 16.26 -12.77 -5.83
N ASP A 200 15.99 -11.80 -6.70
CA ASP A 200 16.67 -11.65 -8.01
C ASP A 200 18.06 -11.03 -7.85
N ALA A 201 18.27 -10.21 -6.84
CA ALA A 201 19.54 -9.53 -6.60
C ALA A 201 20.59 -10.48 -6.02
N GLN A 202 21.81 -10.40 -6.54
CA GLN A 202 22.96 -11.18 -6.04
C GLN A 202 23.16 -10.91 -4.53
N SER A 203 23.50 -11.97 -3.79
CA SER A 203 23.73 -11.89 -2.36
C SER A 203 24.85 -10.87 -2.04
N GLY A 204 24.60 -10.01 -1.04
CA GLY A 204 25.55 -8.99 -0.58
C GLY A 204 25.62 -7.71 -1.43
N LYS A 205 25.00 -7.68 -2.61
CA LYS A 205 24.92 -6.45 -3.43
C LYS A 205 23.90 -5.48 -2.84
N THR A 206 24.25 -4.20 -2.77
CA THR A 206 23.30 -3.13 -2.39
C THR A 206 22.32 -2.92 -3.54
N ILE A 207 21.03 -2.81 -3.23
CA ILE A 207 19.97 -2.52 -4.19
C ILE A 207 20.06 -1.04 -4.55
N ASP A 208 20.26 -0.74 -5.83
CA ASP A 208 20.38 0.59 -6.39
C ASP A 208 19.21 0.90 -7.35
N GLU A 209 19.15 2.13 -7.83
CA GLU A 209 18.11 2.62 -8.74
C GLU A 209 18.06 1.81 -10.04
N ALA A 210 19.22 1.44 -10.58
CA ALA A 210 19.30 0.67 -11.82
C ALA A 210 18.66 -0.72 -11.68
N MET A 211 18.74 -1.33 -10.49
CA MET A 211 18.06 -2.60 -10.20
C MET A 211 16.54 -2.43 -10.11
N ILE A 212 16.06 -1.30 -9.59
CA ILE A 212 14.63 -0.98 -9.56
C ILE A 212 14.12 -0.75 -10.98
N ASP A 213 14.85 -0.01 -11.81
CA ASP A 213 14.50 0.21 -13.21
C ASP A 213 14.46 -1.11 -14.00
N ALA A 214 15.44 -1.99 -13.82
CA ALA A 214 15.46 -3.30 -14.45
C ALA A 214 14.28 -4.18 -13.97
N PHE A 215 13.93 -4.14 -12.69
CA PHE A 215 12.76 -4.81 -12.14
C PHE A 215 11.47 -4.30 -12.79
N HIS A 216 11.32 -2.98 -12.95
CA HIS A 216 10.16 -2.37 -13.61
C HIS A 216 10.10 -2.70 -15.09
N GLN A 217 11.23 -2.69 -15.80
CA GLN A 217 11.29 -3.08 -17.22
C GLN A 217 10.98 -4.57 -17.44
N GLY A 218 11.39 -5.44 -16.51
CA GLY A 218 11.06 -6.86 -16.54
C GLY A 218 9.60 -7.15 -16.15
N ARG A 219 8.99 -6.25 -15.40
CA ARG A 219 7.61 -6.29 -14.95
C ARG A 219 6.80 -5.25 -15.72
N LEU A 220 6.78 -5.35 -17.06
CA LEU A 220 5.90 -4.54 -17.92
C LEU A 220 4.42 -4.84 -17.62
N GLU A 221 3.99 -4.57 -16.39
CA GLU A 221 2.60 -4.27 -16.12
C GLU A 221 2.34 -2.88 -16.69
N THR A 222 2.13 -2.87 -18.00
CA THR A 222 1.71 -1.68 -18.71
C THR A 222 0.32 -1.35 -18.20
N THR A 223 0.24 -0.38 -17.31
CA THR A 223 -1.01 0.02 -16.70
C THR A 223 -1.86 0.81 -17.70
N GLY A 224 -3.15 0.90 -17.48
CA GLY A 224 -4.02 1.78 -18.27
C GLY A 224 -3.52 3.24 -18.30
N PHE A 225 -2.71 3.65 -17.32
CA PHE A 225 -2.09 4.98 -17.28
C PHE A 225 -0.94 5.14 -18.28
N ASP A 226 -0.15 4.08 -18.57
CA ASP A 226 0.90 4.14 -19.59
C ASP A 226 0.27 4.28 -20.98
N VAL A 227 -0.82 3.56 -21.24
CA VAL A 227 -1.64 3.73 -22.45
C VAL A 227 -2.14 5.16 -22.56
N ALA A 228 -2.66 5.71 -21.47
CA ALA A 228 -3.20 7.07 -21.44
C ALA A 228 -2.10 8.11 -21.69
N ASP A 229 -0.95 7.94 -21.07
CA ASP A 229 0.18 8.86 -21.22
C ASP A 229 0.72 8.88 -22.64
N ALA A 230 1.06 7.72 -23.20
CA ALA A 230 1.52 7.61 -24.59
C ALA A 230 0.51 8.21 -25.59
N THR A 231 -0.80 8.00 -25.34
CA THR A 231 -1.87 8.56 -26.17
C THR A 231 -1.90 10.06 -26.11
N LEU A 232 -1.83 10.66 -24.90
CA LEU A 232 -1.86 12.11 -24.71
C LEU A 232 -0.56 12.79 -25.14
N ASP A 233 0.56 12.07 -25.11
CA ASP A 233 1.83 12.55 -25.65
C ASP A 233 1.88 12.48 -27.19
N GLY A 234 0.88 11.88 -27.83
CA GLY A 234 0.73 11.84 -29.28
C GLY A 234 1.50 10.72 -29.94
N ASN A 235 1.97 9.73 -29.18
CA ASN A 235 2.72 8.59 -29.68
C ASN A 235 1.80 7.37 -29.86
N LEU A 236 1.13 7.28 -31.03
CA LEU A 236 0.21 6.19 -31.33
C LEU A 236 0.89 4.80 -31.29
N ALA A 237 2.12 4.71 -31.79
CA ALA A 237 2.82 3.42 -31.82
C ALA A 237 3.06 2.88 -30.39
N GLU A 238 3.55 3.73 -29.51
CA GLU A 238 3.76 3.41 -28.09
C GLU A 238 2.45 3.12 -27.39
N ALA A 239 1.40 3.92 -27.63
CA ALA A 239 0.08 3.72 -27.05
C ALA A 239 -0.52 2.35 -27.43
N LEU A 240 -0.34 1.89 -28.69
CA LEU A 240 -0.80 0.58 -29.15
C LEU A 240 0.02 -0.57 -28.54
N VAL A 241 1.34 -0.41 -28.42
CA VAL A 241 2.20 -1.40 -27.73
C VAL A 241 1.78 -1.50 -26.29
N ALA A 242 1.63 -0.36 -25.61
CA ALA A 242 1.16 -0.26 -24.23
C ALA A 242 -0.21 -0.92 -24.04
N LEU A 243 -1.17 -0.66 -24.94
CA LEU A 243 -2.50 -1.28 -24.91
C LEU A 243 -2.43 -2.80 -24.98
N ARG A 244 -1.65 -3.36 -25.91
CA ARG A 244 -1.52 -4.80 -26.06
C ARG A 244 -0.90 -5.44 -24.83
N SER A 245 0.18 -4.87 -24.32
CA SER A 245 0.82 -5.34 -23.09
C SER A 245 -0.13 -5.28 -21.89
N ALA A 246 -0.90 -4.19 -21.72
CA ALA A 246 -1.90 -4.08 -20.66
C ALA A 246 -2.98 -5.17 -20.75
N LEU A 247 -3.46 -5.48 -21.94
CA LEU A 247 -4.45 -6.52 -22.17
C LEU A 247 -3.89 -7.93 -21.95
N GLU A 248 -2.66 -8.19 -22.38
CA GLU A 248 -1.95 -9.48 -22.17
C GLU A 248 -1.71 -9.74 -20.67
N THR A 249 -1.44 -8.70 -19.88
CA THR A 249 -1.29 -8.78 -18.42
C THR A 249 -2.62 -8.84 -17.67
N GLY A 250 -3.76 -8.80 -18.37
CA GLY A 250 -5.09 -8.97 -17.80
C GLY A 250 -5.75 -7.67 -17.34
N THR A 251 -5.25 -6.51 -17.76
CA THR A 251 -5.90 -5.22 -17.47
C THR A 251 -7.23 -5.13 -18.21
N ASP A 252 -8.31 -4.91 -17.44
CA ASP A 252 -9.67 -4.79 -18.01
C ASP A 252 -9.76 -3.56 -18.94
N PRO A 253 -10.31 -3.69 -20.16
CA PRO A 253 -10.55 -2.59 -21.08
C PRO A 253 -11.30 -1.39 -20.47
N VAL A 254 -12.22 -1.62 -19.52
CA VAL A 254 -12.93 -0.54 -18.80
C VAL A 254 -11.97 0.26 -17.92
N MET A 255 -10.97 -0.38 -17.32
CA MET A 255 -9.97 0.32 -16.53
C MET A 255 -9.08 1.20 -17.39
N ILE A 256 -8.73 0.76 -18.61
CA ILE A 256 -7.95 1.55 -19.56
C ILE A 256 -8.73 2.80 -19.99
N THR A 257 -10.04 2.68 -20.33
CA THR A 257 -10.88 3.84 -20.63
C THR A 257 -11.01 4.79 -19.44
N SER A 258 -11.06 4.26 -18.22
CA SER A 258 -11.13 5.06 -16.99
C SER A 258 -9.85 5.86 -16.76
N ALA A 259 -8.67 5.26 -17.00
CA ALA A 259 -7.38 5.94 -16.93
C ALA A 259 -7.26 7.07 -17.97
N LEU A 260 -7.64 6.79 -19.23
CA LEU A 260 -7.71 7.80 -20.29
C LEU A 260 -8.65 8.96 -19.90
N ALA A 261 -9.82 8.66 -19.34
CA ALA A 261 -10.78 9.67 -18.89
C ALA A 261 -10.23 10.53 -17.76
N SER A 262 -9.49 9.93 -16.82
CA SER A 262 -8.83 10.65 -15.73
C SER A 262 -7.78 11.61 -16.24
N ASN A 263 -6.89 11.15 -17.14
CA ASN A 263 -5.82 11.97 -17.70
C ASN A 263 -6.35 13.09 -18.61
N LEU A 264 -7.35 12.80 -19.47
CA LEU A 264 -8.01 13.83 -20.29
C LEU A 264 -8.73 14.88 -19.43
N ARG A 265 -9.36 14.48 -18.35
CA ARG A 265 -10.00 15.38 -17.38
C ARG A 265 -8.97 16.30 -16.71
N SER A 266 -7.83 15.74 -16.34
CA SER A 266 -6.70 16.50 -15.80
C SER A 266 -6.15 17.51 -16.80
N LEU A 267 -5.98 17.10 -18.06
CA LEU A 267 -5.55 17.97 -19.15
C LEU A 267 -6.55 19.12 -19.39
N ALA A 268 -7.85 18.82 -19.44
CA ALA A 268 -8.91 19.81 -19.60
C ALA A 268 -8.93 20.82 -18.46
N LYS A 269 -8.84 20.38 -17.20
CA LYS A 269 -8.75 21.26 -16.02
C LYS A 269 -7.56 22.22 -16.12
N VAL A 270 -6.38 21.69 -16.43
CA VAL A 270 -5.15 22.49 -16.50
C VAL A 270 -5.16 23.43 -17.69
N SER A 271 -5.86 23.11 -18.79
CA SER A 271 -5.99 23.98 -19.96
C SER A 271 -6.71 25.31 -19.66
N GLY A 272 -7.59 25.32 -18.63
CA GLY A 272 -8.31 26.51 -18.18
C GLY A 272 -7.56 27.41 -17.20
N VAL A 273 -6.36 27.00 -16.76
CA VAL A 273 -5.60 27.73 -15.73
C VAL A 273 -4.51 28.59 -16.36
N ASN A 274 -4.23 29.74 -15.74
CA ASN A 274 -3.13 30.61 -16.15
C ASN A 274 -1.79 29.85 -16.15
N ARG A 275 -1.08 29.88 -17.28
CA ARG A 275 0.20 29.17 -17.44
C ARG A 275 1.29 29.67 -16.47
N GLY A 276 1.20 30.86 -15.96
CA GLY A 276 2.13 31.45 -15.00
C GLY A 276 1.86 31.13 -13.53
N ALA A 277 0.69 30.57 -13.21
CA ALA A 277 0.37 30.20 -11.85
C ALA A 277 1.20 28.99 -11.37
N LYS A 278 1.70 29.04 -10.14
CA LYS A 278 2.45 27.89 -9.57
C LYS A 278 1.49 26.73 -9.33
N SER A 279 1.96 25.49 -9.58
CA SER A 279 1.13 24.28 -9.43
C SER A 279 0.59 24.12 -8.01
N PHE A 280 1.36 24.54 -7.01
CA PHE A 280 0.96 24.50 -5.60
C PHE A 280 -0.24 25.43 -5.32
N ASP A 281 -0.26 26.64 -5.94
CA ASP A 281 -1.30 27.66 -5.66
C ASP A 281 -2.67 27.24 -6.22
N VAL A 282 -2.69 26.48 -7.33
CA VAL A 282 -3.91 26.04 -8.01
C VAL A 282 -4.32 24.61 -7.68
N ALA A 283 -3.53 23.92 -6.87
CA ALA A 283 -3.76 22.51 -6.51
C ALA A 283 -5.11 22.29 -5.82
N GLY A 284 -5.47 23.18 -4.89
CA GLY A 284 -6.74 23.12 -4.16
C GLY A 284 -7.95 23.37 -5.07
N GLU A 285 -7.88 24.35 -5.96
CA GLU A 285 -8.95 24.71 -6.91
C GLU A 285 -9.21 23.58 -7.91
N LEU A 286 -8.14 22.97 -8.43
CA LEU A 286 -8.24 21.89 -9.40
C LEU A 286 -8.56 20.54 -8.78
N GLY A 287 -8.38 20.38 -7.45
CA GLY A 287 -8.47 19.10 -6.76
C GLY A 287 -7.44 18.11 -7.27
N MET A 288 -6.21 18.57 -7.52
CA MET A 288 -5.11 17.79 -8.09
C MET A 288 -3.83 18.03 -7.29
N ALA A 289 -2.99 16.98 -7.16
CA ALA A 289 -1.68 17.17 -6.58
C ALA A 289 -0.77 18.03 -7.48
N PRO A 290 0.17 18.82 -6.94
CA PRO A 290 1.04 19.71 -7.74
C PRO A 290 1.78 18.98 -8.86
N TRP A 291 2.31 17.78 -8.61
CA TRP A 291 3.01 16.98 -9.62
C TRP A 291 2.09 16.52 -10.78
N GLN A 292 0.81 16.26 -10.51
CA GLN A 292 -0.19 15.92 -11.54
C GLN A 292 -0.45 17.13 -12.46
N ILE A 293 -0.48 18.33 -11.87
CA ILE A 293 -0.64 19.59 -12.62
C ILE A 293 0.58 19.81 -13.51
N ASP A 294 1.78 19.58 -12.99
CA ASP A 294 3.02 19.73 -13.76
C ASP A 294 3.11 18.72 -14.90
N LYS A 295 2.68 17.47 -14.66
CA LYS A 295 2.57 16.44 -15.70
C LYS A 295 1.57 16.88 -16.79
N ALA A 296 0.36 17.26 -16.41
CA ALA A 296 -0.66 17.69 -17.35
C ALA A 296 -0.25 18.94 -18.14
N ARG A 297 0.50 19.89 -17.54
CA ARG A 297 1.07 21.03 -18.23
C ARG A 297 2.08 20.64 -19.31
N ARG A 298 2.94 19.66 -19.04
CA ARG A 298 3.87 19.15 -20.06
C ARG A 298 3.11 18.50 -21.22
N GLN A 299 2.11 17.68 -20.92
CA GLN A 299 1.28 16.99 -21.91
C GLN A 299 0.42 17.98 -22.73
N LEU A 300 0.04 19.13 -22.14
CA LEU A 300 -0.77 20.15 -22.80
C LEU A 300 -0.07 20.77 -24.02
N ALA A 301 1.24 20.62 -24.16
CA ALA A 301 1.95 21.05 -25.35
C ALA A 301 1.45 20.27 -26.59
N GLY A 302 0.94 20.98 -27.59
CA GLY A 302 0.32 20.41 -28.78
C GLY A 302 -1.20 20.16 -28.69
N TRP A 303 -1.84 20.54 -27.57
CA TRP A 303 -3.28 20.48 -27.42
C TRP A 303 -3.93 21.86 -27.51
N SER A 304 -5.03 21.93 -28.22
CA SER A 304 -5.96 23.08 -28.24
C SER A 304 -7.27 22.72 -27.52
N PRO A 305 -8.07 23.68 -27.07
CA PRO A 305 -9.39 23.39 -26.51
C PRO A 305 -10.29 22.57 -27.45
N ARG A 306 -10.17 22.80 -28.75
CA ARG A 306 -10.93 22.06 -29.77
C ARG A 306 -10.47 20.61 -29.90
N SER A 307 -9.16 20.36 -29.83
CA SER A 307 -8.61 19.00 -29.89
C SER A 307 -8.91 18.20 -28.63
N ILE A 308 -8.89 18.84 -27.44
CA ILE A 308 -9.32 18.22 -26.18
C ILE A 308 -10.80 17.81 -26.28
N ALA A 309 -11.69 18.69 -26.79
CA ALA A 309 -13.09 18.35 -26.94
C ALA A 309 -13.31 17.14 -27.87
N LYS A 310 -12.58 17.05 -29.00
CA LYS A 310 -12.62 15.88 -29.89
C LYS A 310 -12.14 14.60 -29.19
N ALA A 311 -11.06 14.70 -28.41
CA ALA A 311 -10.55 13.57 -27.65
C ALA A 311 -11.56 13.04 -26.61
N VAL A 312 -12.22 13.97 -25.90
CA VAL A 312 -13.29 13.61 -24.94
C VAL A 312 -14.47 12.89 -25.63
N GLN A 313 -14.88 13.37 -26.82
CA GLN A 313 -15.96 12.73 -27.59
C GLN A 313 -15.56 11.32 -28.05
N ALA A 314 -14.33 11.16 -28.56
CA ALA A 314 -13.82 9.86 -28.99
C ALA A 314 -13.75 8.87 -27.82
N LEU A 315 -13.30 9.34 -26.65
CA LEU A 315 -13.24 8.52 -25.46
C LEU A 315 -14.63 8.13 -24.92
N ALA A 316 -15.58 9.07 -24.91
CA ALA A 316 -16.95 8.78 -24.47
C ALA A 316 -17.62 7.70 -25.33
N LEU A 317 -17.36 7.73 -26.65
CA LEU A 317 -17.83 6.68 -27.56
C LEU A 317 -17.16 5.33 -27.25
N ALA A 318 -15.86 5.32 -27.04
CA ALA A 318 -15.12 4.11 -26.70
C ALA A 318 -15.57 3.51 -25.35
N ASP A 319 -15.81 4.34 -24.33
CA ASP A 319 -16.30 3.90 -23.03
C ASP A 319 -17.64 3.15 -23.13
N ALA A 320 -18.59 3.70 -23.92
CA ALA A 320 -19.85 3.03 -24.19
C ALA A 320 -19.66 1.69 -24.95
N GLN A 321 -18.74 1.68 -25.92
CA GLN A 321 -18.45 0.49 -26.73
C GLN A 321 -17.79 -0.62 -25.92
N VAL A 322 -16.85 -0.28 -25.07
CA VAL A 322 -16.16 -1.22 -24.18
C VAL A 322 -17.11 -1.81 -23.14
N LYS A 323 -18.10 -1.04 -22.68
CA LYS A 323 -19.13 -1.49 -21.72
C LYS A 323 -20.27 -2.29 -22.34
N GLY A 324 -20.13 -2.74 -23.60
CA GLY A 324 -21.05 -3.65 -24.24
C GLY A 324 -21.86 -3.07 -25.42
N ALA A 325 -21.60 -1.82 -25.84
CA ALA A 325 -22.24 -1.26 -27.02
C ALA A 325 -21.58 -1.68 -28.36
N ALA A 326 -20.45 -2.42 -28.29
CA ALA A 326 -19.77 -2.96 -29.48
C ALA A 326 -19.43 -4.44 -29.30
N SER A 327 -19.31 -5.14 -30.44
CA SER A 327 -18.93 -6.55 -30.48
C SER A 327 -17.44 -6.79 -30.23
N ASP A 328 -16.59 -5.77 -30.44
CA ASP A 328 -15.15 -5.82 -30.23
C ASP A 328 -14.67 -4.62 -29.40
N PRO A 329 -14.52 -4.80 -28.08
CA PRO A 329 -14.07 -3.75 -27.19
C PRO A 329 -12.60 -3.35 -27.41
N ILE A 330 -11.74 -4.28 -27.88
CA ILE A 330 -10.33 -4.00 -28.14
C ILE A 330 -10.18 -3.09 -29.34
N PHE A 331 -10.87 -3.39 -30.43
CA PHE A 331 -10.90 -2.54 -31.62
C PHE A 331 -11.47 -1.14 -31.31
N ALA A 332 -12.47 -1.05 -30.43
CA ALA A 332 -13.01 0.23 -30.01
C ALA A 332 -11.94 1.08 -29.27
N LEU A 333 -11.12 0.47 -28.42
CA LEU A 333 -9.99 1.12 -27.78
C LEU A 333 -8.94 1.56 -28.79
N GLU A 334 -8.45 0.67 -29.65
CA GLU A 334 -7.44 1.00 -30.67
C GLU A 334 -7.88 2.20 -31.55
N LYS A 335 -9.14 2.21 -31.96
CA LYS A 335 -9.74 3.31 -32.73
C LYS A 335 -9.78 4.61 -31.92
N ALA A 336 -10.08 4.54 -30.63
CA ALA A 336 -10.12 5.71 -29.76
C ALA A 336 -8.70 6.30 -29.59
N LEU A 337 -7.69 5.45 -29.33
CA LEU A 337 -6.30 5.89 -29.21
C LEU A 337 -5.83 6.60 -30.49
N ALA A 338 -6.09 6.01 -31.66
CA ALA A 338 -5.75 6.61 -32.94
C ALA A 338 -6.46 7.97 -33.16
N THR A 339 -7.75 8.06 -32.80
CA THR A 339 -8.53 9.29 -32.95
C THR A 339 -8.05 10.39 -31.99
N ILE A 340 -7.72 10.05 -30.74
CA ILE A 340 -7.23 10.99 -29.72
C ILE A 340 -5.84 11.51 -30.12
N THR A 341 -4.95 10.61 -30.55
CA THR A 341 -3.60 10.97 -30.99
C THR A 341 -3.65 11.88 -32.23
N ALA A 342 -4.51 11.57 -33.21
CA ALA A 342 -4.70 12.41 -34.39
C ALA A 342 -5.31 13.77 -34.05
N ALA A 343 -6.20 13.85 -33.06
CA ALA A 343 -6.77 15.13 -32.60
C ALA A 343 -5.69 16.07 -32.05
N ARG A 344 -4.66 15.55 -31.35
CA ARG A 344 -3.52 16.33 -30.88
C ARG A 344 -2.68 16.87 -32.02
N ALA A 345 -2.39 16.04 -33.02
CA ALA A 345 -1.55 16.43 -34.16
C ALA A 345 -2.20 17.49 -35.06
N GLY A 346 -3.52 17.61 -35.06
CA GLY A 346 -4.29 18.59 -35.85
C GLY A 346 -4.77 19.81 -35.02
N GLY A 347 -4.22 20.05 -33.84
CA GLY A 347 -4.64 21.08 -32.89
C GLY A 347 -3.89 22.42 -32.96
#